data_a332f513d189a0a637ba65bbeedc427f
#
_entry.id   a332f513d189a0a637ba65bbeedc427f
#
_cell.length_a   1.000
_cell.length_b   1.000
_cell.length_c   1.000
_cell.angle_alpha   90.00
_cell.angle_beta   90.00
_cell.angle_gamma   90.00
#
_symmetry.space_group_name_H-M   'P 1'
#
loop_
_entity.id
_entity.type
_entity.pdbx_description
1 polymer ?
#
loop_
_entity_poly.entity_id
_entity_poly.type
_entity_poly.pdbx_seq_one_letter_code
_entity_poly.pdbx_strand_id
1 'polypeptide(L)'
;VLTQFKRISDEDITFMGFSPLWSRPEWMICQVLAVAPPAVRPSVKHDSQQRSEDDITHIIVNIIKTNKTLQDKININAKGEIIQDWSTLLQYHISTLVDNNIPGVAVAAQRSGRPLKSIKERLNGKGGRVRGNLMGKRVDFSARSVITPDPNLSINELGVPKKIALNLTRPVTVNKLNINFLTKIVQNGPDIYPGAKILQRLNGNSISLRYVDRDSIQLNYGDVVHRHIMDGDAVLF
;
A
#
# COMPACT_ATOMS: atom_id res chain seq x y z
N VAL A 1 -5.37 36.87 0.40
CA VAL A 1 -4.46 36.00 1.15
C VAL A 1 -3.25 35.60 0.31
N LEU A 2 -3.42 34.96 -0.85
CA LEU A 2 -2.30 34.55 -1.72
C LEU A 2 -1.36 35.72 -2.08
N THR A 3 -1.92 36.86 -2.47
CA THR A 3 -1.14 38.06 -2.82
C THR A 3 -0.34 38.61 -1.63
N GLN A 4 -0.87 38.46 -0.42
CA GLN A 4 -0.19 38.88 0.81
C GLN A 4 0.96 37.92 1.13
N PHE A 5 0.75 36.59 1.03
CA PHE A 5 1.79 35.59 1.29
C PHE A 5 2.97 35.71 0.30
N LYS A 6 2.72 36.06 -0.96
CA LYS A 6 3.78 36.30 -1.96
C LYS A 6 4.66 37.52 -1.66
N ARG A 7 4.20 38.45 -0.78
CA ARG A 7 4.96 39.64 -0.40
C ARG A 7 5.86 39.42 0.81
N ILE A 8 5.78 38.27 1.47
CA ILE A 8 6.66 37.94 2.62
C ILE A 8 8.09 37.80 2.11
N SER A 9 9.03 38.47 2.76
CA SER A 9 10.46 38.43 2.41
C SER A 9 11.08 37.06 2.73
N ASP A 10 12.16 36.72 2.05
CA ASP A 10 12.87 35.46 2.29
C ASP A 10 13.49 35.40 3.70
N GLU A 11 13.85 36.56 4.25
CA GLU A 11 14.35 36.67 5.63
C GLU A 11 13.24 36.34 6.64
N ASP A 12 12.04 36.90 6.46
CA ASP A 12 10.88 36.60 7.31
C ASP A 12 10.44 35.14 7.20
N ILE A 13 10.48 34.57 5.98
CA ILE A 13 10.19 33.14 5.74
C ILE A 13 11.13 32.26 6.54
N THR A 14 12.43 32.58 6.51
CA THR A 14 13.46 31.84 7.27
C THR A 14 13.27 32.01 8.77
N PHE A 15 12.94 33.21 9.23
CA PHE A 15 12.65 33.49 10.63
C PHE A 15 11.44 32.72 11.15
N MET A 16 10.39 32.53 10.32
CA MET A 16 9.21 31.71 10.65
C MET A 16 9.48 30.20 10.63
N GLY A 17 10.69 29.75 10.30
CA GLY A 17 11.04 28.34 10.25
C GLY A 17 10.71 27.63 8.93
N PHE A 18 10.35 28.38 7.88
CA PHE A 18 10.17 27.85 6.53
C PHE A 18 11.44 28.03 5.70
N SER A 19 11.48 27.41 4.54
CA SER A 19 12.56 27.54 3.58
C SER A 19 12.10 28.31 2.34
N PRO A 20 12.78 29.40 1.95
CA PRO A 20 12.45 30.13 0.73
C PRO A 20 12.50 29.28 -0.54
N LEU A 21 13.34 28.24 -0.55
CA LEU A 21 13.51 27.33 -1.70
C LEU A 21 12.54 26.16 -1.71
N TRP A 22 12.19 25.61 -0.54
CA TRP A 22 11.49 24.32 -0.43
C TRP A 22 10.11 24.40 0.23
N SER A 23 9.79 25.47 0.95
CA SER A 23 8.51 25.60 1.66
C SER A 23 8.08 27.06 1.83
N ARG A 24 7.61 27.69 0.78
CA ARG A 24 7.09 29.05 0.85
C ARG A 24 5.66 29.06 1.38
N PRO A 25 5.26 30.08 2.19
CA PRO A 25 3.91 30.21 2.75
C PRO A 25 2.79 30.23 1.69
N GLU A 26 3.00 30.84 0.54
CA GLU A 26 2.01 30.91 -0.54
C GLU A 26 1.66 29.52 -1.12
N TRP A 27 2.53 28.52 -0.96
CA TRP A 27 2.25 27.15 -1.42
C TRP A 27 1.23 26.40 -0.54
N MET A 28 0.90 26.93 0.63
CA MET A 28 -0.18 26.40 1.47
C MET A 28 -1.56 26.65 0.85
N ILE A 29 -1.66 27.58 -0.12
CA ILE A 29 -2.91 27.89 -0.81
C ILE A 29 -3.00 27.02 -2.05
N CYS A 30 -3.96 26.12 -2.04
CA CYS A 30 -4.20 25.22 -3.16
C CYS A 30 -4.85 25.98 -4.33
N GLN A 31 -4.13 26.14 -5.43
CA GLN A 31 -4.64 26.72 -6.67
C GLN A 31 -4.95 25.65 -7.71
N VAL A 32 -4.26 24.52 -7.63
CA VAL A 32 -4.41 23.37 -8.53
C VAL A 32 -4.58 22.12 -7.69
N LEU A 33 -5.66 21.37 -7.95
CA LEU A 33 -5.93 20.13 -7.28
C LEU A 33 -5.39 18.95 -8.12
N ALA A 34 -4.51 18.15 -7.54
CA ALA A 34 -4.05 16.91 -8.16
C ALA A 34 -5.16 15.85 -8.09
N VAL A 35 -5.52 15.28 -9.23
CA VAL A 35 -6.49 14.20 -9.33
C VAL A 35 -5.74 12.87 -9.24
N ALA A 36 -6.09 12.06 -8.24
CA ALA A 36 -5.48 10.74 -8.06
C ALA A 36 -5.76 9.82 -9.27
N PRO A 37 -4.78 9.01 -9.69
CA PRO A 37 -4.98 8.05 -10.78
C PRO A 37 -5.99 6.96 -10.37
N PRO A 38 -6.61 6.26 -11.35
CA PRO A 38 -7.62 5.23 -11.08
C PRO A 38 -7.17 4.11 -10.14
N ALA A 39 -5.88 3.80 -10.09
CA ALA A 39 -5.33 2.78 -9.18
C ALA A 39 -5.45 3.16 -7.69
N VAL A 40 -5.49 4.46 -7.37
CA VAL A 40 -5.68 4.96 -5.99
C VAL A 40 -7.17 4.93 -5.58
N ARG A 41 -8.07 5.00 -6.56
CA ARG A 41 -9.53 5.02 -6.39
C ARG A 41 -10.21 4.00 -7.32
N PRO A 42 -9.87 2.71 -7.21
CA PRO A 42 -10.39 1.69 -8.13
C PRO A 42 -11.90 1.55 -7.97
N SER A 43 -12.59 1.35 -9.10
CA SER A 43 -14.00 0.97 -9.08
C SER A 43 -14.14 -0.54 -8.86
N VAL A 44 -15.05 -0.93 -7.96
CA VAL A 44 -15.31 -2.34 -7.64
C VAL A 44 -16.51 -2.84 -8.44
N LYS A 45 -16.32 -3.98 -9.09
CA LYS A 45 -17.38 -4.69 -9.80
C LYS A 45 -18.03 -5.69 -8.83
N HIS A 46 -19.30 -5.50 -8.50
CA HIS A 46 -20.06 -6.40 -7.62
C HIS A 46 -20.62 -7.57 -8.39
N ASP A 47 -21.30 -7.29 -9.52
CA ASP A 47 -21.87 -8.26 -10.44
C ASP A 47 -21.53 -7.90 -11.89
N SER A 48 -21.98 -8.71 -12.84
CA SER A 48 -21.73 -8.50 -14.27
C SER A 48 -22.16 -7.11 -14.77
N GLN A 49 -23.15 -6.50 -14.13
CA GLN A 49 -23.73 -5.23 -14.56
C GLN A 49 -23.56 -4.08 -13.54
N GLN A 50 -23.26 -4.37 -12.27
CA GLN A 50 -23.20 -3.35 -11.22
C GLN A 50 -21.77 -3.03 -10.81
N ARG A 51 -21.39 -1.77 -10.94
CA ARG A 51 -20.07 -1.23 -10.57
C ARG A 51 -20.27 -0.11 -9.54
N SER A 52 -19.52 -0.14 -8.46
CA SER A 52 -19.46 0.95 -7.49
C SER A 52 -18.16 1.72 -7.61
N GLU A 53 -18.29 3.04 -7.60
CA GLU A 53 -17.14 3.93 -7.62
C GLU A 53 -16.63 4.21 -6.20
N ASP A 54 -15.33 4.52 -6.09
CA ASP A 54 -14.70 4.88 -4.82
C ASP A 54 -15.23 6.22 -4.29
N ASP A 55 -15.23 6.38 -2.96
CA ASP A 55 -15.68 7.61 -2.30
C ASP A 55 -14.90 8.84 -2.77
N ILE A 56 -13.60 8.71 -3.00
CA ILE A 56 -12.75 9.78 -3.55
C ILE A 56 -13.23 10.21 -4.95
N THR A 57 -13.67 9.28 -5.78
CA THR A 57 -14.23 9.60 -7.10
C THR A 57 -15.49 10.45 -6.98
N HIS A 58 -16.38 10.14 -6.03
CA HIS A 58 -17.58 10.94 -5.79
C HIS A 58 -17.24 12.37 -5.35
N ILE A 59 -16.28 12.55 -4.47
CA ILE A 59 -15.83 13.87 -4.03
C ILE A 59 -15.22 14.66 -5.19
N ILE A 60 -14.35 14.04 -5.99
CA ILE A 60 -13.73 14.68 -7.16
C ILE A 60 -14.78 15.10 -8.19
N VAL A 61 -15.79 14.27 -8.46
CA VAL A 61 -16.89 14.61 -9.35
C VAL A 61 -17.66 15.85 -8.87
N ASN A 62 -17.91 15.96 -7.57
CA ASN A 62 -18.56 17.12 -6.99
C ASN A 62 -17.70 18.38 -7.12
N ILE A 63 -16.38 18.27 -6.89
CA ILE A 63 -15.42 19.37 -7.09
C ILE A 63 -15.44 19.84 -8.53
N ILE A 64 -15.35 18.94 -9.50
CA ILE A 64 -15.33 19.28 -10.94
C ILE A 64 -16.63 19.96 -11.35
N LYS A 65 -17.80 19.43 -10.95
CA LYS A 65 -19.10 20.01 -11.26
C LYS A 65 -19.24 21.42 -10.68
N THR A 66 -18.89 21.59 -9.40
CA THR A 66 -18.98 22.87 -8.72
C THR A 66 -18.01 23.89 -9.32
N ASN A 67 -16.79 23.48 -9.65
CA ASN A 67 -15.80 24.35 -10.29
C ASN A 67 -16.27 24.82 -11.67
N LYS A 68 -16.84 23.91 -12.48
CA LYS A 68 -17.42 24.28 -13.79
C LYS A 68 -18.55 25.29 -13.64
N THR A 69 -19.48 25.05 -12.72
CA THR A 69 -20.59 25.98 -12.47
C THR A 69 -20.09 27.35 -11.97
N LEU A 70 -19.08 27.36 -11.10
CA LEU A 70 -18.48 28.60 -10.63
C LEU A 70 -17.84 29.38 -11.79
N GLN A 71 -17.12 28.70 -12.68
CA GLN A 71 -16.53 29.31 -13.87
C GLN A 71 -17.58 29.90 -14.80
N ASP A 72 -18.70 29.18 -15.03
CA ASP A 72 -19.81 29.67 -15.84
C ASP A 72 -20.45 30.93 -15.21
N LYS A 73 -20.61 30.97 -13.87
CA LYS A 73 -21.12 32.15 -13.15
C LYS A 73 -20.19 33.35 -13.24
N ILE A 74 -18.89 33.13 -13.21
CA ILE A 74 -17.89 34.20 -13.40
C ILE A 74 -17.96 34.72 -14.82
N ASN A 75 -18.04 33.85 -15.83
CA ASN A 75 -18.07 34.23 -17.27
C ASN A 75 -19.30 35.07 -17.63
N ILE A 76 -20.44 34.82 -16.99
CA ILE A 76 -21.68 35.61 -17.19
C ILE A 76 -21.76 36.84 -16.28
N ASN A 77 -20.71 37.18 -15.57
CA ASN A 77 -20.68 38.28 -14.59
C ASN A 77 -21.86 38.29 -13.62
N ALA A 78 -22.16 37.10 -13.01
CA ALA A 78 -23.22 36.98 -12.03
C ALA A 78 -22.98 37.88 -10.79
N LYS A 79 -24.04 38.12 -10.00
CA LYS A 79 -23.92 38.90 -8.75
C LYS A 79 -22.84 38.33 -7.83
N GLY A 80 -22.08 39.20 -7.15
CA GLY A 80 -20.99 38.82 -6.27
C GLY A 80 -21.37 37.82 -5.18
N GLU A 81 -22.58 37.92 -4.64
CA GLU A 81 -23.11 36.96 -3.64
C GLU A 81 -23.20 35.54 -4.21
N ILE A 82 -23.71 35.38 -5.45
CA ILE A 82 -23.81 34.08 -6.10
C ILE A 82 -22.42 33.47 -6.34
N ILE A 83 -21.48 34.28 -6.79
CA ILE A 83 -20.10 33.84 -6.99
C ILE A 83 -19.48 33.38 -5.65
N GLN A 84 -19.74 34.12 -4.57
CA GLN A 84 -19.25 33.80 -3.23
C GLN A 84 -19.84 32.50 -2.72
N ASP A 85 -21.12 32.25 -2.92
CA ASP A 85 -21.80 31.00 -2.51
C ASP A 85 -21.20 29.77 -3.21
N TRP A 86 -21.00 29.86 -4.54
CA TRP A 86 -20.37 28.78 -5.30
C TRP A 86 -18.89 28.59 -4.93
N SER A 87 -18.17 29.65 -4.61
CA SER A 87 -16.80 29.59 -4.10
C SER A 87 -16.73 28.88 -2.75
N THR A 88 -17.67 29.21 -1.85
CA THR A 88 -17.77 28.55 -0.54
C THR A 88 -18.13 27.07 -0.67
N LEU A 89 -19.03 26.71 -1.60
CA LEU A 89 -19.38 25.32 -1.87
C LEU A 89 -18.17 24.56 -2.48
N LEU A 90 -17.40 25.16 -3.36
CA LEU A 90 -16.17 24.55 -3.89
C LEU A 90 -15.16 24.30 -2.77
N GLN A 91 -14.95 25.29 -1.90
CA GLN A 91 -14.09 25.16 -0.73
C GLN A 91 -14.54 24.03 0.19
N TYR A 92 -15.84 23.89 0.41
CA TYR A 92 -16.42 22.78 1.19
C TYR A 92 -16.06 21.42 0.58
N HIS A 93 -16.24 21.22 -0.74
CA HIS A 93 -15.91 19.96 -1.39
C HIS A 93 -14.42 19.62 -1.36
N ILE A 94 -13.55 20.63 -1.50
CA ILE A 94 -12.10 20.44 -1.39
C ILE A 94 -11.71 20.09 0.05
N SER A 95 -12.30 20.76 1.03
CA SER A 95 -12.06 20.47 2.46
C SER A 95 -12.49 19.06 2.82
N THR A 96 -13.63 18.59 2.33
CA THR A 96 -14.14 17.23 2.57
C THR A 96 -13.33 16.14 1.86
N LEU A 97 -12.57 16.48 0.82
CA LEU A 97 -11.60 15.55 0.21
C LEU A 97 -10.45 15.25 1.19
N VAL A 98 -9.98 16.25 1.91
CA VAL A 98 -8.88 16.13 2.88
C VAL A 98 -9.38 15.53 4.19
N ASP A 99 -10.42 16.11 4.77
CA ASP A 99 -11.04 15.71 6.04
C ASP A 99 -12.56 15.87 5.97
N ASN A 100 -13.30 14.78 6.06
CA ASN A 100 -14.76 14.80 6.05
C ASN A 100 -15.37 14.85 7.46
N ASN A 101 -14.57 15.04 8.50
CA ASN A 101 -15.03 15.12 9.90
C ASN A 101 -14.60 16.43 10.55
N ILE A 102 -14.83 17.55 9.86
CA ILE A 102 -14.50 18.89 10.38
C ILE A 102 -15.60 19.35 11.33
N PRO A 103 -15.28 19.76 12.59
CA PRO A 103 -16.27 20.28 13.53
C PRO A 103 -17.03 21.49 12.97
N GLY A 104 -18.35 21.49 13.11
CA GLY A 104 -19.21 22.58 12.65
C GLY A 104 -19.53 22.59 11.15
N VAL A 105 -19.03 21.61 10.39
CA VAL A 105 -19.32 21.46 8.96
C VAL A 105 -20.13 20.18 8.72
N ALA A 106 -21.12 20.25 7.84
CA ALA A 106 -21.92 19.08 7.48
C ALA A 106 -21.04 18.00 6.83
N VAL A 107 -21.21 16.75 7.26
CA VAL A 107 -20.47 15.60 6.73
C VAL A 107 -21.01 15.27 5.33
N ALA A 108 -20.12 15.15 4.35
CA ALA A 108 -20.45 14.66 3.02
C ALA A 108 -20.77 13.17 3.08
N ALA A 109 -21.95 12.76 2.61
CA ALA A 109 -22.42 11.40 2.67
C ALA A 109 -22.94 10.91 1.32
N GLN A 110 -23.00 9.60 1.14
CA GLN A 110 -23.67 8.95 0.03
C GLN A 110 -25.20 9.06 0.19
N ARG A 111 -25.95 8.74 -0.85
CA ARG A 111 -27.43 8.68 -0.80
C ARG A 111 -27.97 7.74 0.29
N SER A 112 -27.19 6.72 0.66
CA SER A 112 -27.50 5.79 1.75
C SER A 112 -27.29 6.37 3.17
N GLY A 113 -26.83 7.61 3.31
CA GLY A 113 -26.45 8.22 4.58
C GLY A 113 -25.05 7.85 5.09
N ARG A 114 -24.33 6.95 4.44
CA ARG A 114 -22.97 6.58 4.82
C ARG A 114 -22.00 7.74 4.53
N PRO A 115 -21.19 8.21 5.51
CA PRO A 115 -20.18 9.22 5.27
C PRO A 115 -19.17 8.80 4.19
N LEU A 116 -18.78 9.73 3.34
CA LEU A 116 -17.72 9.53 2.37
C LEU A 116 -16.36 9.47 3.09
N LYS A 117 -15.53 8.52 2.67
CA LYS A 117 -14.21 8.30 3.25
C LYS A 117 -13.19 9.23 2.61
N SER A 118 -12.70 10.21 3.37
CA SER A 118 -11.70 11.16 2.91
C SER A 118 -10.27 10.61 3.00
N ILE A 119 -9.28 11.41 2.57
CA ILE A 119 -7.86 11.05 2.67
C ILE A 119 -7.46 10.83 4.13
N LYS A 120 -7.93 11.67 5.06
CA LYS A 120 -7.65 11.53 6.48
C LYS A 120 -8.11 10.18 7.03
N GLU A 121 -9.31 9.74 6.71
CA GLU A 121 -9.83 8.44 7.16
C GLU A 121 -9.11 7.25 6.52
N ARG A 122 -8.50 7.43 5.34
CA ARG A 122 -7.64 6.40 4.74
C ARG A 122 -6.31 6.23 5.48
N LEU A 123 -5.79 7.29 6.06
CA LEU A 123 -4.50 7.30 6.77
C LEU A 123 -4.68 6.94 8.24
N ASN A 124 -5.74 7.44 8.86
CA ASN A 124 -6.00 7.33 10.28
C ASN A 124 -6.62 5.98 10.67
N GLY A 125 -6.52 5.67 11.96
CA GLY A 125 -7.17 4.51 12.58
C GLY A 125 -6.40 3.20 12.43
N LYS A 126 -6.95 2.15 13.07
CA LYS A 126 -6.35 0.79 13.12
C LYS A 126 -6.21 0.14 11.75
N GLY A 127 -7.17 0.37 10.87
CA GLY A 127 -7.18 -0.15 9.49
C GLY A 127 -6.58 0.82 8.46
N GLY A 128 -6.12 1.99 8.89
CA GLY A 128 -5.51 2.99 8.02
C GLY A 128 -4.11 2.61 7.53
N ARG A 129 -3.58 3.41 6.60
CA ARG A 129 -2.28 3.11 5.98
C ARG A 129 -1.13 3.12 6.98
N VAL A 130 -1.14 4.03 7.95
CA VAL A 130 -0.05 4.14 8.93
C VAL A 130 -0.01 2.89 9.82
N ARG A 131 -1.07 2.61 10.57
CA ARG A 131 -1.11 1.48 11.51
C ARG A 131 -1.30 0.12 10.84
N GLY A 132 -2.07 0.05 9.76
CA GLY A 132 -2.47 -1.20 9.11
C GLY A 132 -1.54 -1.70 8.03
N ASN A 133 -0.71 -0.84 7.42
CA ASN A 133 0.15 -1.22 6.30
C ASN A 133 1.63 -0.82 6.48
N LEU A 134 1.96 0.17 7.31
CA LEU A 134 3.34 0.64 7.52
C LEU A 134 3.91 0.15 8.84
N MET A 135 3.25 0.40 9.96
CA MET A 135 3.69 -0.06 11.28
C MET A 135 3.56 -1.57 11.45
N GLY A 136 2.54 -2.14 10.84
CA GLY A 136 2.33 -3.59 10.76
C GLY A 136 1.73 -3.94 9.40
N LYS A 137 2.08 -5.08 8.85
CA LYS A 137 1.56 -5.56 7.57
C LYS A 137 1.43 -7.09 7.57
N ARG A 138 0.58 -7.61 6.69
CA ARG A 138 0.51 -9.06 6.44
C ARG A 138 1.72 -9.49 5.65
N VAL A 139 2.27 -10.64 5.99
CA VAL A 139 3.46 -11.20 5.38
C VAL A 139 3.19 -12.61 4.89
N ASP A 140 3.93 -13.00 3.85
CA ASP A 140 3.97 -14.37 3.36
C ASP A 140 4.97 -15.21 4.18
N PHE A 141 5.06 -16.50 3.89
CA PHE A 141 5.94 -17.45 4.59
C PHE A 141 5.70 -17.49 6.10
N SER A 142 4.45 -17.44 6.51
CA SER A 142 4.01 -17.55 7.89
C SER A 142 3.08 -18.75 8.06
N ALA A 143 3.05 -19.27 9.28
CA ALA A 143 2.18 -20.39 9.66
C ALA A 143 1.59 -20.17 11.05
N ARG A 144 0.51 -20.88 11.34
CA ARG A 144 -0.17 -20.85 12.64
C ARG A 144 -0.61 -22.25 13.02
N SER A 145 -0.32 -22.66 14.23
CA SER A 145 -0.75 -23.94 14.79
C SER A 145 -0.94 -23.86 16.29
N VAL A 146 -1.49 -24.88 16.86
CA VAL A 146 -1.56 -25.07 18.31
C VAL A 146 -0.16 -25.44 18.82
N ILE A 147 0.26 -24.83 19.92
CA ILE A 147 1.52 -25.15 20.59
C ILE A 147 1.27 -26.07 21.77
N THR A 148 2.17 -27.04 21.99
CA THR A 148 2.19 -27.95 23.12
C THR A 148 3.58 -27.96 23.73
N PRO A 149 3.72 -28.22 25.05
CA PRO A 149 5.03 -28.35 25.67
C PRO A 149 5.74 -29.62 25.22
N ASP A 150 7.06 -29.58 25.08
CA ASP A 150 7.93 -30.73 24.85
C ASP A 150 9.18 -30.61 25.73
N PRO A 151 9.40 -31.53 26.67
CA PRO A 151 10.55 -31.49 27.58
C PRO A 151 11.91 -31.73 26.87
N ASN A 152 11.90 -32.26 25.65
CA ASN A 152 13.12 -32.55 24.89
C ASN A 152 13.65 -31.35 24.09
N LEU A 153 12.88 -30.26 23.98
CA LEU A 153 13.28 -29.03 23.29
C LEU A 153 13.99 -28.07 24.26
N SER A 154 15.04 -27.44 23.78
CA SER A 154 15.68 -26.35 24.50
C SER A 154 14.80 -25.10 24.46
N ILE A 155 15.06 -24.14 25.37
CA ILE A 155 14.26 -22.90 25.51
C ILE A 155 14.29 -22.01 24.27
N ASN A 156 15.31 -22.12 23.44
CA ASN A 156 15.50 -21.39 22.18
C ASN A 156 15.17 -22.20 20.93
N GLU A 157 14.58 -23.38 21.10
CA GLU A 157 14.19 -24.26 20.00
C GLU A 157 12.66 -24.31 19.84
N LEU A 158 12.20 -24.41 18.59
CA LEU A 158 10.81 -24.54 18.21
C LEU A 158 10.61 -25.80 17.37
N GLY A 159 9.73 -26.70 17.82
CA GLY A 159 9.32 -27.87 17.04
C GLY A 159 8.31 -27.47 15.95
N VAL A 160 8.74 -27.48 14.70
CA VAL A 160 7.88 -27.15 13.55
C VAL A 160 7.27 -28.41 12.95
N PRO A 161 5.93 -28.51 12.78
CA PRO A 161 5.30 -29.65 12.12
C PRO A 161 5.80 -29.83 10.69
N LYS A 162 6.06 -31.08 10.28
CA LYS A 162 6.58 -31.41 8.93
C LYS A 162 5.73 -30.82 7.81
N LYS A 163 4.39 -30.81 7.94
CA LYS A 163 3.49 -30.22 6.95
C LYS A 163 3.71 -28.71 6.77
N ILE A 164 4.04 -28.00 7.84
CA ILE A 164 4.39 -26.58 7.79
C ILE A 164 5.77 -26.41 7.13
N ALA A 165 6.75 -27.24 7.51
CA ALA A 165 8.10 -27.20 6.94
C ALA A 165 8.12 -27.50 5.43
N LEU A 166 7.21 -28.33 4.91
CA LEU A 166 7.01 -28.57 3.48
C LEU A 166 6.43 -27.35 2.75
N ASN A 167 5.72 -26.47 3.44
CA ASN A 167 5.09 -25.30 2.84
C ASN A 167 5.96 -24.04 2.91
N LEU A 168 6.63 -23.83 4.00
CA LEU A 168 7.52 -22.69 4.18
C LEU A 168 8.86 -22.96 3.50
N THR A 169 9.38 -21.93 2.83
CA THR A 169 10.65 -22.05 2.13
C THR A 169 11.61 -20.94 2.53
N ARG A 170 12.90 -21.28 2.54
CA ARG A 170 13.98 -20.34 2.76
C ARG A 170 14.80 -20.21 1.47
N PRO A 171 15.01 -18.99 0.94
CA PRO A 171 15.87 -18.77 -0.21
C PRO A 171 17.35 -18.97 0.18
N VAL A 172 18.07 -19.75 -0.60
CA VAL A 172 19.52 -20.00 -0.44
C VAL A 172 20.20 -19.81 -1.76
N THR A 173 21.21 -18.94 -1.80
CA THR A 173 22.03 -18.71 -3.01
C THR A 173 23.01 -19.86 -3.22
N VAL A 174 23.10 -20.32 -4.45
CA VAL A 174 24.03 -21.39 -4.86
C VAL A 174 25.46 -20.88 -4.90
N ASN A 175 26.34 -21.56 -4.19
CA ASN A 175 27.78 -21.30 -4.19
C ASN A 175 28.58 -22.62 -4.25
N LYS A 176 29.93 -22.54 -4.32
CA LYS A 176 30.79 -23.73 -4.43
C LYS A 176 30.63 -24.72 -3.27
N LEU A 177 30.29 -24.26 -2.09
CA LEU A 177 30.21 -25.10 -0.88
C LEU A 177 28.88 -25.87 -0.79
N ASN A 178 27.80 -25.30 -1.30
CA ASN A 178 26.46 -25.83 -1.12
C ASN A 178 25.83 -26.46 -2.38
N ILE A 179 26.45 -26.33 -3.55
CA ILE A 179 25.88 -26.77 -4.83
C ILE A 179 25.48 -28.26 -4.84
N ASN A 180 26.33 -29.15 -4.33
CA ASN A 180 26.05 -30.58 -4.30
C ASN A 180 24.86 -30.92 -3.39
N PHE A 181 24.77 -30.22 -2.26
CA PHE A 181 23.66 -30.36 -1.33
C PHE A 181 22.35 -29.82 -1.93
N LEU A 182 22.38 -28.63 -2.53
CA LEU A 182 21.21 -28.03 -3.15
C LEU A 182 20.73 -28.79 -4.38
N THR A 183 21.63 -29.43 -5.15
CA THR A 183 21.24 -30.30 -6.27
C THR A 183 20.38 -31.48 -5.81
N LYS A 184 20.77 -32.16 -4.71
CA LYS A 184 19.97 -33.23 -4.12
C LYS A 184 18.60 -32.74 -3.65
N ILE A 185 18.53 -31.54 -3.03
CA ILE A 185 17.28 -30.94 -2.56
C ILE A 185 16.36 -30.57 -3.74
N VAL A 186 16.91 -30.07 -4.85
CA VAL A 186 16.16 -29.76 -6.06
C VAL A 186 15.61 -31.04 -6.70
N GLN A 187 16.39 -32.12 -6.74
CA GLN A 187 15.95 -33.42 -7.24
C GLN A 187 14.81 -34.01 -6.38
N ASN A 188 14.84 -33.84 -5.07
CA ASN A 188 13.75 -34.26 -4.19
C ASN A 188 12.44 -33.53 -4.49
N GLY A 189 12.52 -32.27 -4.94
CA GLY A 189 11.36 -31.45 -5.30
C GLY A 189 10.50 -31.01 -4.11
N PRO A 190 9.26 -30.56 -4.37
CA PRO A 190 8.40 -29.96 -3.35
C PRO A 190 7.72 -30.97 -2.42
N ASP A 191 7.58 -32.23 -2.82
CA ASP A 191 6.75 -33.21 -2.11
C ASP A 191 7.56 -34.08 -1.13
N ILE A 192 8.87 -34.19 -1.37
CA ILE A 192 9.79 -34.97 -0.52
C ILE A 192 10.58 -34.03 0.39
N TYR A 193 10.61 -34.35 1.67
CA TYR A 193 11.39 -33.61 2.66
C TYR A 193 12.74 -34.29 2.91
N PRO A 194 13.88 -33.58 2.92
CA PRO A 194 14.05 -32.15 2.58
C PRO A 194 14.07 -31.92 1.06
N GLY A 195 13.38 -30.89 0.62
CA GLY A 195 13.25 -30.56 -0.81
C GLY A 195 13.20 -29.06 -1.06
N ALA A 196 12.88 -28.69 -2.31
CA ALA A 196 12.73 -27.30 -2.74
C ALA A 196 11.48 -27.12 -3.58
N LYS A 197 10.94 -25.89 -3.60
CA LYS A 197 9.74 -25.54 -4.38
C LYS A 197 10.03 -24.75 -5.63
N ILE A 198 10.92 -23.79 -5.55
CA ILE A 198 11.21 -22.84 -6.61
C ILE A 198 12.71 -22.71 -6.79
N LEU A 199 13.13 -22.64 -8.05
CA LEU A 199 14.46 -22.26 -8.44
C LEU A 199 14.39 -20.90 -9.17
N GLN A 200 15.03 -19.90 -8.63
CA GLN A 200 15.16 -18.60 -9.28
C GLN A 200 16.54 -18.50 -9.92
N ARG A 201 16.56 -18.27 -11.23
CA ARG A 201 17.79 -18.07 -11.99
C ARG A 201 18.33 -16.65 -11.80
N LEU A 202 19.61 -16.46 -12.04
CA LEU A 202 20.28 -15.16 -11.95
C LEU A 202 19.64 -14.09 -12.86
N ASN A 203 19.03 -14.50 -13.98
CA ASN A 203 18.29 -13.60 -14.88
C ASN A 203 16.89 -13.21 -14.37
N GLY A 204 16.51 -13.58 -13.13
CA GLY A 204 15.23 -13.29 -12.53
C GLY A 204 14.10 -14.27 -12.85
N ASN A 205 14.29 -15.21 -13.77
CA ASN A 205 13.28 -16.21 -14.09
C ASN A 205 13.10 -17.21 -12.94
N SER A 206 11.86 -17.45 -12.55
CA SER A 206 11.49 -18.40 -11.48
C SER A 206 10.89 -19.67 -12.10
N ILE A 207 11.43 -20.82 -11.72
CA ILE A 207 11.03 -22.14 -12.18
C ILE A 207 10.39 -22.88 -10.99
N SER A 208 9.13 -23.31 -11.14
CA SER A 208 8.46 -24.16 -10.14
C SER A 208 8.89 -25.61 -10.34
N LEU A 209 9.48 -26.22 -9.31
CA LEU A 209 9.96 -27.59 -9.33
C LEU A 209 8.86 -28.66 -9.33
N ARG A 210 7.59 -28.24 -9.26
CA ARG A 210 6.44 -29.15 -9.32
C ARG A 210 6.15 -29.64 -10.74
N TYR A 211 6.44 -28.81 -11.76
CA TYR A 211 5.99 -29.00 -13.14
C TYR A 211 7.13 -29.27 -14.12
N VAL A 212 8.37 -29.39 -13.63
CA VAL A 212 9.56 -29.54 -14.46
C VAL A 212 10.25 -30.85 -14.14
N ASP A 213 10.89 -31.45 -15.15
CA ASP A 213 11.79 -32.58 -14.95
C ASP A 213 13.00 -32.10 -14.13
N ARG A 214 13.11 -32.61 -12.90
CA ARG A 214 14.09 -32.17 -11.91
C ARG A 214 15.48 -32.72 -12.17
N ASP A 215 15.57 -33.88 -12.83
CA ASP A 215 16.83 -34.52 -13.12
C ASP A 215 17.60 -33.79 -14.22
N SER A 216 16.90 -33.08 -15.10
CA SER A 216 17.47 -32.23 -16.15
C SER A 216 17.98 -30.88 -15.67
N ILE A 217 17.68 -30.49 -14.42
CA ILE A 217 18.02 -29.16 -13.89
C ILE A 217 19.47 -29.12 -13.41
N GLN A 218 20.28 -28.29 -14.07
CA GLN A 218 21.61 -27.92 -13.58
C GLN A 218 21.58 -26.61 -12.85
N LEU A 219 22.20 -26.57 -11.66
CA LEU A 219 22.36 -25.37 -10.86
C LEU A 219 23.59 -24.59 -11.28
N ASN A 220 23.46 -23.28 -11.42
CA ASN A 220 24.54 -22.35 -11.66
C ASN A 220 24.87 -21.54 -10.40
N TYR A 221 26.09 -21.07 -10.29
CA TYR A 221 26.47 -20.16 -9.20
C TYR A 221 25.67 -18.86 -9.29
N GLY A 222 25.13 -18.43 -8.17
CA GLY A 222 24.30 -17.24 -8.08
C GLY A 222 22.79 -17.50 -8.25
N ASP A 223 22.38 -18.69 -8.69
CA ASP A 223 20.96 -19.08 -8.65
C ASP A 223 20.46 -19.11 -7.19
N VAL A 224 19.17 -18.89 -6.98
CA VAL A 224 18.56 -18.95 -5.64
C VAL A 224 17.57 -20.11 -5.59
N VAL A 225 17.82 -21.05 -4.68
CA VAL A 225 16.95 -22.21 -4.41
C VAL A 225 16.08 -21.92 -3.20
N HIS A 226 14.77 -21.96 -3.36
CA HIS A 226 13.80 -21.88 -2.26
C HIS A 226 13.60 -23.28 -1.68
N ARG A 227 14.48 -23.67 -0.75
CA ARG A 227 14.42 -24.96 -0.07
C ARG A 227 13.44 -24.96 1.10
N HIS A 228 12.96 -26.12 1.51
CA HIS A 228 12.18 -26.28 2.73
C HIS A 228 12.97 -25.84 3.96
N ILE A 229 12.26 -25.44 5.01
CA ILE A 229 12.86 -25.18 6.33
C ILE A 229 13.43 -26.51 6.86
N MET A 230 14.64 -26.44 7.41
CA MET A 230 15.36 -27.60 7.95
C MET A 230 15.79 -27.30 9.39
N ASP A 231 16.18 -28.37 10.09
CA ASP A 231 16.72 -28.28 11.44
C ASP A 231 17.94 -27.34 11.47
N GLY A 232 17.99 -26.47 12.46
CA GLY A 232 19.00 -25.43 12.60
C GLY A 232 18.69 -24.11 11.88
N ASP A 233 17.61 -24.03 11.12
CA ASP A 233 17.18 -22.76 10.54
C ASP A 233 16.57 -21.85 11.61
N ALA A 234 16.92 -20.56 11.58
CA ALA A 234 16.31 -19.58 12.46
C ALA A 234 14.93 -19.15 11.95
N VAL A 235 13.96 -19.13 12.83
CA VAL A 235 12.59 -18.67 12.58
C VAL A 235 12.18 -17.61 13.60
N LEU A 236 11.26 -16.73 13.22
CA LEU A 236 10.65 -15.78 14.15
C LEU A 236 9.39 -16.44 14.76
N PHE A 237 9.31 -16.38 16.08
CA PHE A 237 8.20 -16.89 16.85
C PHE A 237 7.59 -15.79 17.73
#